data_41689b13fb565ca0f986c35770cd5acc
#
_entry.id   41689b13fb565ca0f986c35770cd5acc
#
_cell.length_a   1.000
_cell.length_b   1.000
_cell.length_c   1.000
_cell.angle_alpha   90.00
_cell.angle_beta   90.00
_cell.angle_gamma   90.00
#
_symmetry.space_group_name_H-M   'P 1'
#
loop_
_entity.id
_entity.type
_entity.pdbx_description
1 polymer ?
#
loop_
_entity_poly.entity_id
_entity_poly.type
_entity_poly.pdbx_seq_one_letter_code
_entity_poly.pdbx_strand_id
1 'polypeptide(L)'
;VKGARELMERLAADGYQVCCITTTYEQYARRLTQRLGLPAEQVACTAFPIEELRARLGDADMAAVDRVEAALLKLDMERDEERLRDLLDAFYWQELPGTPLGEAVATVKPVGGRRKVQALGQFARAWQFDLSRWVVVGDSITDNAVLAAVRDAGGLAIVFNGNRYALERGNVGVASLSLMDVMPLVEAWEDGGLDGARQLISREAKPPDADGPHYHWLAGTDIAEASEVHARFRRLVRQVAAALG
;
A
#
# COMPACT_ATOMS: atom_id res chain seq x y z
N VAL A 1 7.17 -5.76 -7.14
CA VAL A 1 8.04 -4.64 -7.48
C VAL A 1 9.47 -5.14 -7.46
N LYS A 2 10.27 -4.75 -8.46
CA LYS A 2 11.71 -5.05 -8.52
C LYS A 2 12.41 -4.48 -7.28
N GLY A 3 13.45 -5.16 -6.80
CA GLY A 3 14.23 -4.71 -5.64
C GLY A 3 13.57 -4.97 -4.28
N ALA A 4 12.37 -5.55 -4.23
CA ALA A 4 11.68 -5.76 -2.94
C ALA A 4 12.40 -6.77 -2.04
N ARG A 5 12.93 -7.87 -2.61
CA ARG A 5 13.68 -8.88 -1.86
C ARG A 5 15.03 -8.29 -1.40
N GLU A 6 15.74 -7.66 -2.31
CA GLU A 6 17.03 -7.02 -2.06
C GLU A 6 16.92 -5.95 -0.95
N LEU A 7 15.83 -5.18 -0.96
CA LEU A 7 15.55 -4.21 0.10
C LEU A 7 15.37 -4.89 1.45
N MET A 8 14.57 -5.97 1.51
CA MET A 8 14.34 -6.69 2.76
C MET A 8 15.62 -7.34 3.31
N GLU A 9 16.43 -7.93 2.43
CA GLU A 9 17.74 -8.50 2.78
C GLU A 9 18.71 -7.42 3.30
N ARG A 10 18.74 -6.25 2.66
CA ARG A 10 19.56 -5.11 3.09
C ARG A 10 19.11 -4.58 4.45
N LEU A 11 17.81 -4.33 4.63
CA LEU A 11 17.27 -3.85 5.90
C LEU A 11 17.55 -4.82 7.05
N ALA A 12 17.43 -6.12 6.81
CA ALA A 12 17.75 -7.15 7.82
C ALA A 12 19.25 -7.17 8.15
N ALA A 13 20.14 -7.06 7.14
CA ALA A 13 21.58 -7.02 7.34
C ALA A 13 22.04 -5.78 8.14
N ASP A 14 21.38 -4.65 7.92
CA ASP A 14 21.65 -3.38 8.63
C ASP A 14 20.96 -3.30 10.00
N GLY A 15 20.22 -4.35 10.41
CA GLY A 15 19.60 -4.45 11.74
C GLY A 15 18.28 -3.69 11.90
N TYR A 16 17.62 -3.30 10.81
CA TYR A 16 16.31 -2.67 10.89
C TYR A 16 15.22 -3.65 11.33
N GLN A 17 14.30 -3.15 12.13
CA GLN A 17 13.06 -3.85 12.41
C GLN A 17 12.02 -3.48 11.35
N VAL A 18 11.50 -4.47 10.63
CA VAL A 18 10.58 -4.26 9.52
C VAL A 18 9.24 -4.90 9.80
N CYS A 19 8.14 -4.20 9.52
CA CYS A 19 6.80 -4.78 9.52
C CYS A 19 6.07 -4.47 8.21
N CYS A 20 5.08 -5.30 7.91
CA CYS A 20 4.16 -5.09 6.80
C CYS A 20 2.75 -4.85 7.34
N ILE A 21 2.14 -3.72 6.94
CA ILE A 21 0.76 -3.38 7.27
C ILE A 21 -0.02 -3.25 5.97
N THR A 22 -0.90 -4.20 5.67
CA THR A 22 -1.57 -4.30 4.37
C THR A 22 -3.07 -4.54 4.46
N THR A 23 -3.82 -3.98 3.52
CA THR A 23 -5.26 -4.27 3.33
C THR A 23 -5.51 -5.65 2.75
N THR A 24 -4.49 -6.28 2.19
CA THR A 24 -4.56 -7.60 1.55
C THR A 24 -5.01 -8.67 2.55
N TYR A 25 -5.77 -9.65 2.07
CA TYR A 25 -6.20 -10.79 2.88
C TYR A 25 -5.03 -11.66 3.34
N GLU A 26 -5.15 -12.22 4.52
CA GLU A 26 -4.07 -12.93 5.23
C GLU A 26 -3.44 -14.08 4.43
N GLN A 27 -4.23 -14.83 3.65
CA GLN A 27 -3.72 -15.94 2.86
C GLN A 27 -2.64 -15.50 1.86
N TYR A 28 -2.88 -14.39 1.17
CA TYR A 28 -1.92 -13.84 0.22
C TYR A 28 -0.82 -13.03 0.92
N ALA A 29 -1.19 -12.20 1.88
CA ALA A 29 -0.25 -11.35 2.61
C ALA A 29 0.85 -12.19 3.29
N ARG A 30 0.48 -13.22 4.07
CA ARG A 30 1.43 -14.09 4.76
C ARG A 30 2.32 -14.86 3.79
N ARG A 31 1.75 -15.41 2.71
CA ARG A 31 2.52 -16.11 1.69
C ARG A 31 3.56 -15.22 1.01
N LEU A 32 3.20 -13.96 0.72
CA LEU A 32 4.10 -13.01 0.08
C LEU A 32 5.20 -12.55 1.05
N THR A 33 4.84 -12.15 2.27
CA THR A 33 5.78 -11.64 3.26
C THR A 33 6.76 -12.72 3.74
N GLN A 34 6.32 -13.97 3.85
CA GLN A 34 7.20 -15.11 4.11
C GLN A 34 8.28 -15.26 3.03
N ARG A 35 7.93 -15.08 1.75
CA ARG A 35 8.90 -15.10 0.64
C ARG A 35 9.90 -13.93 0.69
N LEU A 36 9.55 -12.86 1.39
CA LEU A 36 10.40 -11.69 1.64
C LEU A 36 11.17 -11.78 2.96
N GLY A 37 11.08 -12.93 3.67
CA GLY A 37 11.79 -13.13 4.94
C GLY A 37 11.13 -12.49 6.16
N LEU A 38 9.90 -11.95 6.04
CA LEU A 38 9.17 -11.37 7.17
C LEU A 38 8.42 -12.46 7.96
N PRO A 39 8.65 -12.58 9.28
CA PRO A 39 7.90 -13.47 10.14
C PRO A 39 6.44 -13.00 10.31
N ALA A 40 5.55 -13.95 10.60
CA ALA A 40 4.10 -13.70 10.63
C ALA A 40 3.68 -12.65 11.68
N GLU A 41 4.39 -12.57 12.80
CA GLU A 41 4.17 -11.60 13.88
C GLU A 41 4.52 -10.16 13.49
N GLN A 42 5.26 -9.95 12.41
CA GLN A 42 5.58 -8.64 11.84
C GLN A 42 4.63 -8.25 10.70
N VAL A 43 3.52 -8.99 10.52
CA VAL A 43 2.56 -8.75 9.45
C VAL A 43 1.17 -8.46 10.02
N ALA A 44 0.69 -7.23 9.83
CA ALA A 44 -0.69 -6.84 10.08
C ALA A 44 -1.44 -6.81 8.74
N CYS A 45 -2.40 -7.71 8.56
CA CYS A 45 -3.18 -7.86 7.34
C CYS A 45 -4.67 -8.08 7.65
N THR A 46 -5.50 -8.01 6.62
CA THR A 46 -6.95 -8.27 6.78
C THR A 46 -7.16 -9.76 7.06
N ALA A 47 -7.69 -10.06 8.24
CA ALA A 47 -8.12 -11.42 8.57
C ALA A 47 -9.30 -11.82 7.68
N PHE A 48 -9.21 -12.98 7.07
CA PHE A 48 -10.23 -13.54 6.21
C PHE A 48 -10.31 -15.05 6.42
N PRO A 49 -11.04 -15.53 7.47
CA PRO A 49 -11.14 -16.95 7.80
C PRO A 49 -12.04 -17.66 6.77
N ILE A 50 -11.48 -17.89 5.57
CA ILE A 50 -12.21 -18.34 4.38
C ILE A 50 -12.99 -19.63 4.60
N GLU A 51 -12.43 -20.62 5.32
CA GLU A 51 -13.11 -21.88 5.58
C GLU A 51 -14.30 -21.71 6.52
N GLU A 52 -14.17 -20.87 7.57
CA GLU A 52 -15.25 -20.58 8.49
C GLU A 52 -16.38 -19.78 7.82
N LEU A 53 -16.01 -18.82 6.97
CA LEU A 53 -16.98 -18.03 6.22
C LEU A 53 -17.69 -18.90 5.20
N ARG A 54 -16.96 -19.72 4.45
CA ARG A 54 -17.51 -20.63 3.45
C ARG A 54 -18.49 -21.64 4.07
N ALA A 55 -18.22 -22.15 5.25
CA ALA A 55 -19.10 -23.08 5.95
C ALA A 55 -20.47 -22.50 6.32
N ARG A 56 -20.64 -21.16 6.28
CA ARG A 56 -21.90 -20.46 6.55
C ARG A 56 -22.72 -20.20 5.29
N LEU A 57 -22.13 -20.38 4.10
CA LEU A 57 -22.74 -20.04 2.82
C LEU A 57 -23.51 -21.24 2.26
N GLY A 58 -24.71 -20.98 1.74
CA GLY A 58 -25.51 -21.95 1.02
C GLY A 58 -25.38 -21.80 -0.51
N ASP A 59 -26.04 -22.68 -1.24
CA ASP A 59 -26.03 -22.69 -2.71
C ASP A 59 -26.54 -21.36 -3.31
N ALA A 60 -27.50 -20.71 -2.66
CA ALA A 60 -28.03 -19.41 -3.09
C ALA A 60 -26.97 -18.28 -2.98
N ASP A 61 -26.18 -18.31 -1.93
CA ASP A 61 -25.08 -17.35 -1.73
C ASP A 61 -24.01 -17.54 -2.81
N MET A 62 -23.63 -18.81 -3.08
CA MET A 62 -22.66 -19.13 -4.13
C MET A 62 -23.14 -18.72 -5.51
N ALA A 63 -24.41 -19.01 -5.84
CA ALA A 63 -25.02 -18.59 -7.09
C ALA A 63 -25.07 -17.07 -7.27
N ALA A 64 -25.25 -16.31 -6.18
CA ALA A 64 -25.18 -14.85 -6.22
C ALA A 64 -23.77 -14.34 -6.56
N VAL A 65 -22.72 -14.95 -5.98
CA VAL A 65 -21.33 -14.65 -6.30
C VAL A 65 -21.00 -14.97 -7.75
N ASP A 66 -21.33 -16.18 -8.21
CA ASP A 66 -21.06 -16.62 -9.60
C ASP A 66 -21.73 -15.69 -10.62
N ARG A 67 -22.95 -15.26 -10.35
CA ARG A 67 -23.69 -14.32 -11.22
C ARG A 67 -22.99 -12.96 -11.32
N VAL A 68 -22.55 -12.40 -10.18
CA VAL A 68 -21.88 -11.10 -10.16
C VAL A 68 -20.48 -11.21 -10.79
N GLU A 69 -19.74 -12.27 -10.53
CA GLU A 69 -18.46 -12.55 -11.18
C GLU A 69 -18.61 -12.62 -12.69
N ALA A 70 -19.59 -13.40 -13.18
CA ALA A 70 -19.87 -13.50 -14.60
C ALA A 70 -20.29 -12.17 -15.24
N ALA A 71 -20.94 -11.29 -14.49
CA ALA A 71 -21.27 -9.95 -14.96
C ALA A 71 -20.03 -9.03 -15.00
N LEU A 72 -19.17 -9.08 -13.98
CA LEU A 72 -17.92 -8.33 -13.91
C LEU A 72 -16.95 -8.69 -15.05
N LEU A 73 -16.82 -9.97 -15.37
CA LEU A 73 -15.95 -10.46 -16.44
C LEU A 73 -16.36 -9.98 -17.85
N LYS A 74 -17.58 -9.45 -18.01
CA LYS A 74 -18.07 -8.89 -19.27
C LYS A 74 -17.83 -7.39 -19.40
N LEU A 75 -17.40 -6.71 -18.34
CA LEU A 75 -17.16 -5.27 -18.33
C LEU A 75 -15.71 -4.95 -18.71
N ASP A 76 -15.55 -3.88 -19.48
CA ASP A 76 -14.25 -3.24 -19.69
C ASP A 76 -14.00 -2.28 -18.52
N MET A 77 -13.02 -2.60 -17.66
CA MET A 77 -12.74 -1.86 -16.42
C MET A 77 -12.37 -0.38 -16.65
N GLU A 78 -11.94 -0.01 -17.86
CA GLU A 78 -11.60 1.38 -18.18
C GLU A 78 -12.78 2.15 -18.79
N ARG A 79 -13.67 1.45 -19.49
CA ARG A 79 -14.78 2.05 -20.25
C ARG A 79 -16.12 1.99 -19.53
N ASP A 80 -16.32 0.96 -18.73
CA ASP A 80 -17.61 0.67 -18.08
C ASP A 80 -17.61 1.05 -16.59
N GLU A 81 -16.85 2.08 -16.16
CA GLU A 81 -16.70 2.45 -14.74
C GLU A 81 -18.05 2.70 -14.02
N GLU A 82 -18.99 3.38 -14.69
CA GLU A 82 -20.32 3.66 -14.14
C GLU A 82 -21.14 2.37 -13.97
N ARG A 83 -21.15 1.50 -14.99
CA ARG A 83 -21.83 0.20 -14.95
C ARG A 83 -21.23 -0.74 -13.90
N LEU A 84 -19.90 -0.69 -13.74
CA LEU A 84 -19.19 -1.43 -12.69
C LEU A 84 -19.64 -0.96 -11.30
N ARG A 85 -19.70 0.35 -11.09
CA ARG A 85 -20.17 0.93 -9.83
C ARG A 85 -21.60 0.53 -9.53
N ASP A 86 -22.50 0.70 -10.48
CA ASP A 86 -23.91 0.35 -10.32
C ASP A 86 -24.11 -1.13 -10.00
N LEU A 87 -23.37 -2.03 -10.66
CA LEU A 87 -23.41 -3.46 -10.40
C LEU A 87 -22.93 -3.79 -8.97
N LEU A 88 -21.81 -3.21 -8.55
CA LEU A 88 -21.27 -3.44 -7.21
C LEU A 88 -22.14 -2.81 -6.11
N ASP A 89 -22.67 -1.62 -6.34
CA ASP A 89 -23.57 -0.96 -5.40
C ASP A 89 -24.89 -1.74 -5.24
N ALA A 90 -25.48 -2.23 -6.32
CA ALA A 90 -26.64 -3.09 -6.27
C ALA A 90 -26.35 -4.38 -5.48
N PHE A 91 -25.23 -5.03 -5.75
CA PHE A 91 -24.84 -6.25 -5.06
C PHE A 91 -24.58 -6.02 -3.57
N TYR A 92 -23.64 -5.11 -3.23
CA TYR A 92 -23.21 -4.92 -1.85
C TYR A 92 -24.23 -4.23 -0.94
N TRP A 93 -25.03 -3.30 -1.49
CA TRP A 93 -25.91 -2.46 -0.68
C TRP A 93 -27.39 -2.83 -0.76
N GLN A 94 -27.82 -3.61 -1.78
CA GLN A 94 -29.23 -3.98 -1.96
C GLN A 94 -29.44 -5.49 -1.83
N GLU A 95 -28.58 -6.33 -2.43
CA GLU A 95 -28.77 -7.77 -2.44
C GLU A 95 -28.18 -8.48 -1.23
N LEU A 96 -26.97 -8.10 -0.78
CA LEU A 96 -26.30 -8.77 0.34
C LEU A 96 -26.91 -8.53 1.72
N PRO A 97 -27.48 -7.35 2.06
CA PRO A 97 -27.99 -7.12 3.41
C PRO A 97 -29.02 -8.16 3.84
N GLY A 98 -28.81 -8.78 5.00
CA GLY A 98 -29.72 -9.80 5.56
C GLY A 98 -29.52 -11.22 4.99
N THR A 99 -28.55 -11.43 4.11
CA THR A 99 -28.17 -12.78 3.64
C THR A 99 -26.98 -13.33 4.45
N PRO A 100 -26.79 -14.67 4.51
CA PRO A 100 -25.60 -15.27 5.14
C PRO A 100 -24.29 -14.74 4.54
N LEU A 101 -24.23 -14.52 3.22
CA LEU A 101 -23.09 -13.91 2.55
C LEU A 101 -22.86 -12.46 3.00
N GLY A 102 -23.90 -11.66 3.11
CA GLY A 102 -23.81 -10.27 3.60
C GLY A 102 -23.31 -10.21 5.04
N GLU A 103 -23.80 -11.09 5.92
CA GLU A 103 -23.31 -11.21 7.29
C GLU A 103 -21.83 -11.64 7.31
N ALA A 104 -21.43 -12.61 6.50
CA ALA A 104 -20.05 -13.03 6.38
C ALA A 104 -19.14 -11.87 5.93
N VAL A 105 -19.51 -11.14 4.88
CA VAL A 105 -18.79 -9.96 4.38
C VAL A 105 -18.69 -8.88 5.46
N ALA A 106 -19.74 -8.61 6.23
CA ALA A 106 -19.75 -7.60 7.28
C ALA A 106 -18.81 -7.92 8.46
N THR A 107 -18.44 -9.20 8.66
CA THR A 107 -17.45 -9.60 9.67
C THR A 107 -16.02 -9.25 9.27
N VAL A 108 -15.73 -9.15 7.97
CA VAL A 108 -14.39 -8.82 7.46
C VAL A 108 -14.10 -7.34 7.73
N LYS A 109 -12.99 -7.09 8.42
CA LYS A 109 -12.55 -5.72 8.78
C LYS A 109 -11.24 -5.40 8.10
N PRO A 110 -11.25 -4.77 6.90
CA PRO A 110 -10.03 -4.46 6.16
C PRO A 110 -9.05 -3.62 6.97
N VAL A 111 -7.76 -3.98 6.96
CA VAL A 111 -6.68 -3.21 7.59
C VAL A 111 -6.30 -2.04 6.67
N GLY A 112 -7.14 -1.00 6.67
CA GLY A 112 -6.97 0.24 5.90
C GLY A 112 -7.21 1.48 6.76
N GLY A 113 -6.76 2.64 6.31
CA GLY A 113 -6.96 3.91 6.98
C GLY A 113 -6.56 3.89 8.45
N ARG A 114 -7.50 4.18 9.36
CA ARG A 114 -7.26 4.21 10.81
C ARG A 114 -6.77 2.86 11.39
N ARG A 115 -7.16 1.72 10.79
CA ARG A 115 -6.68 0.41 11.26
C ARG A 115 -5.20 0.19 10.96
N LYS A 116 -4.66 0.80 9.89
CA LYS A 116 -3.21 0.81 9.68
C LYS A 116 -2.48 1.60 10.76
N VAL A 117 -3.02 2.71 11.21
CA VAL A 117 -2.44 3.49 12.33
C VAL A 117 -2.50 2.69 13.64
N GLN A 118 -3.60 1.97 13.90
CA GLN A 118 -3.70 1.11 15.07
C GLN A 118 -2.65 -0.01 15.04
N ALA A 119 -2.45 -0.66 13.89
CA ALA A 119 -1.43 -1.69 13.70
C ALA A 119 -0.01 -1.11 13.87
N LEU A 120 0.27 0.05 13.26
CA LEU A 120 1.53 0.77 13.47
C LEU A 120 1.78 1.06 14.96
N GLY A 121 0.76 1.55 15.67
CA GLY A 121 0.86 1.81 17.11
C GLY A 121 1.07 0.55 17.96
N GLN A 122 0.62 -0.63 17.50
CA GLN A 122 0.94 -1.90 18.16
C GLN A 122 2.41 -2.27 17.99
N PHE A 123 2.96 -2.16 16.77
CA PHE A 123 4.38 -2.38 16.51
C PHE A 123 5.25 -1.38 17.23
N ALA A 124 4.90 -0.09 17.21
CA ALA A 124 5.65 0.96 17.90
C ALA A 124 5.77 0.70 19.42
N ARG A 125 4.68 0.26 20.05
CA ARG A 125 4.69 -0.14 21.47
C ARG A 125 5.51 -1.40 21.72
N ALA A 126 5.35 -2.42 20.87
CA ALA A 126 6.07 -3.69 21.00
C ALA A 126 7.59 -3.49 20.86
N TRP A 127 8.01 -2.62 19.97
CA TRP A 127 9.42 -2.33 19.70
C TRP A 127 9.96 -1.14 20.51
N GLN A 128 9.12 -0.44 21.26
CA GLN A 128 9.46 0.71 22.09
C GLN A 128 10.11 1.86 21.29
N PHE A 129 9.63 2.10 20.09
CA PHE A 129 10.07 3.22 19.25
C PHE A 129 8.97 4.25 19.07
N ASP A 130 9.29 5.52 19.30
CA ASP A 130 8.42 6.63 18.92
C ASP A 130 8.30 6.76 17.41
N LEU A 131 7.14 7.23 16.92
CA LEU A 131 6.88 7.36 15.48
C LEU A 131 7.87 8.32 14.78
N SER A 132 8.53 9.21 15.48
CA SER A 132 9.63 10.03 14.96
C SER A 132 10.84 9.23 14.47
N ARG A 133 10.96 7.97 14.89
CA ARG A 133 12.03 7.04 14.48
C ARG A 133 11.58 6.02 13.44
N TRP A 134 10.42 6.23 12.83
CA TRP A 134 9.86 5.31 11.85
C TRP A 134 10.05 5.84 10.44
N VAL A 135 10.32 4.91 9.53
CA VAL A 135 10.15 5.08 8.10
C VAL A 135 8.90 4.33 7.70
N VAL A 136 7.98 4.98 7.02
CA VAL A 136 6.81 4.34 6.41
C VAL A 136 6.85 4.51 4.90
N VAL A 137 6.55 3.44 4.15
CA VAL A 137 6.42 3.48 2.70
C VAL A 137 5.00 3.10 2.32
N GLY A 138 4.31 3.97 1.58
CA GLY A 138 2.93 3.75 1.13
C GLY A 138 2.69 4.29 -0.28
N ASP A 139 1.57 3.92 -0.92
CA ASP A 139 1.29 4.30 -2.32
C ASP A 139 -0.14 4.80 -2.56
N SER A 140 -1.05 4.61 -1.61
CA SER A 140 -2.48 4.76 -1.90
C SER A 140 -3.27 5.45 -0.79
N ILE A 141 -4.54 5.73 -1.07
CA ILE A 141 -5.48 6.32 -0.12
C ILE A 141 -5.59 5.53 1.18
N THR A 142 -5.37 4.21 1.14
CA THR A 142 -5.42 3.37 2.35
C THR A 142 -4.25 3.61 3.29
N ASP A 143 -3.16 4.26 2.81
CA ASP A 143 -1.95 4.60 3.55
C ASP A 143 -1.98 6.03 4.12
N ASN A 144 -2.93 6.85 3.70
CA ASN A 144 -3.00 8.26 4.06
C ASN A 144 -2.83 8.54 5.57
N ALA A 145 -3.53 7.75 6.37
CA ALA A 145 -3.53 7.95 7.82
C ALA A 145 -2.18 7.56 8.46
N VAL A 146 -1.55 6.47 8.00
CA VAL A 146 -0.26 6.02 8.53
C VAL A 146 0.89 6.90 8.04
N LEU A 147 0.86 7.35 6.78
CA LEU A 147 1.81 8.33 6.24
C LEU A 147 1.76 9.64 7.05
N ALA A 148 0.55 10.19 7.24
CA ALA A 148 0.38 11.40 8.04
C ALA A 148 0.84 11.21 9.49
N ALA A 149 0.51 10.09 10.13
CA ALA A 149 0.90 9.85 11.53
C ALA A 149 2.42 9.84 11.73
N VAL A 150 3.17 9.22 10.82
CA VAL A 150 4.64 9.18 10.89
C VAL A 150 5.24 10.56 10.54
N ARG A 151 4.75 11.20 9.46
CA ARG A 151 5.17 12.56 9.08
C ARG A 151 4.97 13.55 10.23
N ASP A 152 3.79 13.59 10.82
CA ASP A 152 3.41 14.56 11.86
C ASP A 152 4.16 14.31 13.18
N ALA A 153 4.66 13.09 13.40
CA ALA A 153 5.55 12.74 14.48
C ALA A 153 7.04 13.09 14.21
N GLY A 154 7.39 13.54 13.00
CA GLY A 154 8.75 13.87 12.60
C GLY A 154 9.55 12.69 12.01
N GLY A 155 8.90 11.56 11.74
CA GLY A 155 9.49 10.42 11.03
C GLY A 155 9.50 10.61 9.51
N LEU A 156 10.05 9.63 8.79
CA LEU A 156 10.17 9.65 7.34
C LEU A 156 8.98 8.93 6.68
N ALA A 157 8.08 9.69 6.06
CA ALA A 157 6.92 9.16 5.34
C ALA A 157 7.16 9.23 3.82
N ILE A 158 7.48 8.10 3.22
CA ILE A 158 7.81 7.94 1.80
C ILE A 158 6.57 7.50 1.03
N VAL A 159 6.25 8.20 -0.04
CA VAL A 159 5.23 7.81 -1.01
C VAL A 159 5.90 7.20 -2.23
N PHE A 160 5.82 5.88 -2.39
CA PHE A 160 6.45 5.15 -3.49
C PHE A 160 5.44 4.90 -4.62
N ASN A 161 5.70 5.48 -5.81
CA ASN A 161 4.80 5.39 -6.96
C ASN A 161 3.34 5.70 -6.59
N GLY A 162 3.13 6.64 -5.66
CA GLY A 162 1.85 6.87 -5.03
C GLY A 162 0.86 7.64 -5.89
N ASN A 163 -0.42 7.56 -5.54
CA ASN A 163 -1.45 8.41 -6.11
C ASN A 163 -1.47 9.79 -5.43
N ARG A 164 -2.22 10.73 -6.00
CA ARG A 164 -2.36 12.10 -5.48
C ARG A 164 -2.69 12.12 -3.98
N TYR A 165 -3.62 11.26 -3.55
CA TYR A 165 -4.06 11.23 -2.14
C TYR A 165 -2.94 10.84 -1.18
N ALA A 166 -2.06 9.92 -1.57
CA ALA A 166 -0.90 9.54 -0.77
C ALA A 166 0.16 10.65 -0.78
N LEU A 167 0.44 11.28 -1.95
CA LEU A 167 1.42 12.35 -2.09
C LEU A 167 1.13 13.54 -1.17
N GLU A 168 -0.14 13.87 -0.94
CA GLU A 168 -0.54 14.93 -0.01
C GLU A 168 -0.25 14.60 1.47
N ARG A 169 0.15 13.37 1.79
CA ARG A 169 0.30 12.87 3.17
C ARG A 169 1.71 12.48 3.57
N GLY A 170 2.60 12.24 2.60
CA GLY A 170 4.03 11.99 2.88
C GLY A 170 4.84 13.26 3.09
N ASN A 171 6.11 13.11 3.49
CA ASN A 171 7.12 14.16 3.34
C ASN A 171 7.95 13.98 2.08
N VAL A 172 8.09 12.76 1.57
CA VAL A 172 8.91 12.45 0.40
C VAL A 172 8.14 11.59 -0.60
N GLY A 173 8.25 11.92 -1.88
CA GLY A 173 7.80 11.08 -3.00
C GLY A 173 8.99 10.40 -3.67
N VAL A 174 8.86 9.11 -3.99
CA VAL A 174 9.80 8.33 -4.79
C VAL A 174 9.06 7.72 -5.96
N ALA A 175 9.40 8.11 -7.19
CA ALA A 175 8.88 7.47 -8.39
C ALA A 175 10.01 6.66 -9.04
N SER A 176 9.88 5.33 -9.04
CA SER A 176 10.93 4.42 -9.51
C SER A 176 10.41 3.06 -9.95
N LEU A 177 11.24 2.34 -10.71
CA LEU A 177 11.03 0.93 -11.08
C LEU A 177 11.52 -0.04 -10.01
N SER A 178 12.38 0.40 -9.07
CA SER A 178 12.97 -0.43 -8.03
C SER A 178 12.66 0.10 -6.63
N LEU A 179 12.21 -0.78 -5.74
CA LEU A 179 11.98 -0.43 -4.34
C LEU A 179 13.29 -0.14 -3.58
N MET A 180 14.44 -0.62 -4.08
CA MET A 180 15.76 -0.29 -3.53
C MET A 180 16.05 1.20 -3.53
N ASP A 181 15.43 1.96 -4.41
CA ASP A 181 15.65 3.41 -4.54
C ASP A 181 15.09 4.22 -3.33
N VAL A 182 14.46 3.56 -2.36
CA VAL A 182 14.13 4.19 -1.07
C VAL A 182 15.33 4.22 -0.11
N MET A 183 16.32 3.32 -0.26
CA MET A 183 17.45 3.22 0.67
C MET A 183 18.29 4.49 0.77
N PRO A 184 18.66 5.18 -0.32
CA PRO A 184 19.41 6.43 -0.21
C PRO A 184 18.73 7.49 0.65
N LEU A 185 17.38 7.52 0.65
CA LEU A 185 16.61 8.42 1.51
C LEU A 185 16.60 7.99 2.97
N VAL A 186 16.52 6.68 3.22
CA VAL A 186 16.60 6.13 4.58
C VAL A 186 17.95 6.46 5.19
N GLU A 187 19.03 6.18 4.48
CA GLU A 187 20.41 6.47 4.90
C GLU A 187 20.62 7.98 5.14
N ALA A 188 20.21 8.84 4.20
CA ALA A 188 20.32 10.29 4.37
C ALA A 188 19.48 10.83 5.55
N TRP A 189 18.35 10.20 5.82
CA TRP A 189 17.51 10.56 6.96
C TRP A 189 18.13 10.08 8.30
N GLU A 190 18.77 8.93 8.35
CA GLU A 190 19.49 8.46 9.54
C GLU A 190 20.67 9.38 9.88
N ASP A 191 21.42 9.82 8.87
CA ASP A 191 22.59 10.67 9.05
C ASP A 191 22.23 12.11 9.44
N GLY A 192 21.17 12.67 8.86
CA GLY A 192 20.84 14.09 8.96
C GLY A 192 19.37 14.42 9.19
N GLY A 193 18.54 13.43 9.58
CA GLY A 193 17.12 13.63 9.77
C GLY A 193 16.40 14.06 8.47
N LEU A 194 15.29 14.77 8.60
CA LEU A 194 14.53 15.28 7.45
C LEU A 194 15.35 16.26 6.59
N ASP A 195 16.29 16.98 7.18
CA ASP A 195 17.18 17.90 6.45
C ASP A 195 18.16 17.11 5.55
N GLY A 196 18.72 15.99 6.02
CA GLY A 196 19.55 15.09 5.24
C GLY A 196 18.80 14.53 4.03
N ALA A 197 17.58 14.04 4.24
CA ALA A 197 16.72 13.57 3.15
C ALA A 197 16.41 14.70 2.13
N ARG A 198 16.15 15.92 2.60
CA ARG A 198 15.89 17.08 1.74
C ARG A 198 17.11 17.48 0.92
N GLN A 199 18.31 17.42 1.50
CA GLN A 199 19.56 17.70 0.79
C GLN A 199 19.82 16.67 -0.31
N LEU A 200 19.60 15.38 -0.03
CA LEU A 200 19.68 14.32 -1.04
C LEU A 200 18.74 14.62 -2.22
N ILE A 201 17.47 14.92 -1.94
CA ILE A 201 16.46 15.21 -2.96
C ILE A 201 16.88 16.39 -3.83
N SER A 202 17.41 17.46 -3.23
CA SER A 202 17.88 18.64 -3.97
C SER A 202 19.06 18.31 -4.90
N ARG A 203 19.95 17.43 -4.47
CA ARG A 203 21.12 16.99 -5.24
C ARG A 203 20.73 16.06 -6.40
N GLU A 204 19.75 15.20 -6.18
CA GLU A 204 19.31 14.19 -7.15
C GLU A 204 18.12 14.67 -8.01
N ALA A 205 17.77 15.96 -7.95
CA ALA A 205 16.67 16.53 -8.72
C ALA A 205 16.85 16.31 -10.24
N LYS A 206 15.78 15.88 -10.89
CA LYS A 206 15.76 15.56 -12.33
C LYS A 206 14.55 16.17 -13.02
N PRO A 207 14.63 16.43 -14.34
CA PRO A 207 13.46 16.78 -15.14
C PRO A 207 12.38 15.67 -15.08
N PRO A 208 11.08 15.99 -15.13
CA PRO A 208 9.98 15.02 -15.00
C PRO A 208 10.02 13.86 -16.02
N ASP A 209 10.58 14.07 -17.20
CA ASP A 209 10.70 13.11 -18.30
C ASP A 209 11.97 12.24 -18.24
N ALA A 210 12.91 12.55 -17.34
CA ALA A 210 14.16 11.82 -17.22
C ALA A 210 13.93 10.36 -16.77
N ASP A 211 14.90 9.51 -17.10
CA ASP A 211 14.98 8.14 -16.62
C ASP A 211 15.57 8.03 -15.21
N GLY A 212 15.27 6.90 -14.54
CA GLY A 212 15.76 6.58 -13.21
C GLY A 212 14.84 7.10 -12.11
N PRO A 213 15.23 6.96 -10.84
CA PRO A 213 14.40 7.37 -9.73
C PRO A 213 14.24 8.90 -9.69
N HIS A 214 13.01 9.35 -9.37
CA HIS A 214 12.68 10.73 -9.07
C HIS A 214 12.35 10.86 -7.59
N TYR A 215 12.95 11.84 -6.96
CA TYR A 215 12.73 12.17 -5.56
C TYR A 215 12.06 13.53 -5.45
N HIS A 216 10.99 13.61 -4.66
CA HIS A 216 10.23 14.84 -4.48
C HIS A 216 10.13 15.17 -2.98
N TRP A 217 10.49 16.39 -2.60
CA TRP A 217 10.16 16.93 -1.29
C TRP A 217 8.75 17.50 -1.34
N LEU A 218 7.76 16.78 -0.80
CA LEU A 218 6.34 17.03 -1.07
C LEU A 218 5.82 18.35 -0.49
N ALA A 219 6.42 18.86 0.58
CA ALA A 219 6.08 20.19 1.08
C ALA A 219 6.58 21.29 0.13
N GLY A 220 5.66 21.95 -0.56
CA GLY A 220 5.96 23.02 -1.52
C GLY A 220 6.21 22.56 -2.95
N THR A 221 6.11 21.25 -3.24
CA THR A 221 6.11 20.72 -4.61
C THR A 221 4.72 20.85 -5.23
N ASP A 222 4.66 21.09 -6.54
CA ASP A 222 3.41 20.92 -7.29
C ASP A 222 2.99 19.44 -7.29
N ILE A 223 1.97 19.15 -6.51
CA ILE A 223 1.46 17.77 -6.37
C ILE A 223 0.89 17.24 -7.69
N ALA A 224 0.40 18.10 -8.58
CA ALA A 224 -0.12 17.67 -9.88
C ALA A 224 1.04 17.14 -10.74
N GLU A 225 2.14 17.89 -10.87
CA GLU A 225 3.33 17.47 -11.61
C GLU A 225 3.95 16.21 -11.01
N ALA A 226 4.16 16.15 -9.70
CA ALA A 226 4.66 14.96 -9.03
C ALA A 226 3.75 13.74 -9.27
N SER A 227 2.43 13.92 -9.25
CA SER A 227 1.45 12.86 -9.50
C SER A 227 1.56 12.28 -10.91
N GLU A 228 1.86 13.08 -11.91
CA GLU A 228 2.07 12.62 -13.30
C GLU A 228 3.31 11.73 -13.40
N VAL A 229 4.44 12.15 -12.79
CA VAL A 229 5.67 11.34 -12.72
C VAL A 229 5.40 10.02 -12.01
N HIS A 230 4.77 10.04 -10.84
CA HIS A 230 4.43 8.83 -10.08
C HIS A 230 3.48 7.90 -10.86
N ALA A 231 2.48 8.45 -11.57
CA ALA A 231 1.56 7.68 -12.40
C ALA A 231 2.27 7.00 -13.57
N ARG A 232 3.27 7.67 -14.20
CA ARG A 232 4.12 7.08 -15.24
C ARG A 232 4.84 5.84 -14.72
N PHE A 233 5.57 5.95 -13.62
CA PHE A 233 6.31 4.82 -13.03
C PHE A 233 5.38 3.69 -12.55
N ARG A 234 4.21 4.02 -11.99
CA ARG A 234 3.21 3.02 -11.62
C ARG A 234 2.72 2.20 -12.81
N ARG A 235 2.46 2.85 -13.97
CA ARG A 235 2.10 2.13 -15.20
C ARG A 235 3.22 1.22 -15.66
N LEU A 236 4.47 1.68 -15.69
CA LEU A 236 5.62 0.88 -16.08
C LEU A 236 5.81 -0.34 -15.17
N VAL A 237 5.71 -0.18 -13.86
CA VAL A 237 5.77 -1.30 -12.90
C VAL A 237 4.68 -2.33 -13.14
N ARG A 238 3.44 -1.88 -13.42
CA ARG A 238 2.31 -2.78 -13.73
C ARG A 238 2.50 -3.53 -15.04
N GLN A 239 3.01 -2.88 -16.09
CA GLN A 239 3.32 -3.51 -17.38
C GLN A 239 4.37 -4.60 -17.22
N VAL A 240 5.45 -4.34 -16.46
CA VAL A 240 6.47 -5.37 -16.16
C VAL A 240 5.87 -6.53 -15.37
N ALA A 241 5.01 -6.26 -14.40
CA ALA A 241 4.34 -7.32 -13.62
C ALA A 241 3.41 -8.17 -14.50
N ALA A 242 2.64 -7.55 -15.39
CA ALA A 242 1.75 -8.26 -16.30
C ALA A 242 2.50 -9.12 -17.34
N ALA A 243 3.73 -8.73 -17.71
CA ALA A 243 4.57 -9.51 -18.63
C ALA A 243 5.23 -10.74 -17.97
N LEU A 244 5.20 -10.84 -16.63
CA LEU A 244 5.78 -11.94 -15.86
C LEU A 244 4.73 -12.97 -15.40
N GLY A 245 3.45 -12.71 -15.59
CA GLY A 245 2.33 -13.59 -15.25
C GLY A 245 1.69 -14.21 -16.46
#